data_8feaa45ffd85210819a66a1532fabad0
#
_entry.id   8feaa45ffd85210819a66a1532fabad0
#
_cell.length_a   1.000
_cell.length_b   1.000
_cell.length_c   1.000
_cell.angle_alpha   90.00
_cell.angle_beta   90.00
_cell.angle_gamma   90.00
#
_symmetry.space_group_name_H-M   'P 1'
#
loop_
_entity.id
_entity.type
_entity.pdbx_description
1 polymer ?
#
loop_
_entity_poly.entity_id
_entity_poly.type
_entity_poly.pdbx_seq_one_letter_code
_entity_poly.pdbx_strand_id
1 'polypeptide(L)'
;GMLTAGNLFTGQFAGLVGTSGGKVNFGRPWTSRPTALKIWAKYSTGQINILKNDNLGVTKNDYDRAQIKFAIGTWDYKKYGGSKDSPVHVNTTDASTFVDFYTDASTIANGDLIIYNDGYMINNGAKVTATTSEWIEYIIPLDYRQLTTYPTHIVISCATSQFGDYFTGYDGGRLWIDAAELIYE
;
A
#
# COMPACT_ATOMS: atom_id res chain seq x y z
N GLY A 1 6.60 -21.84 -6.87
CA GLY A 1 5.70 -21.39 -5.85
C GLY A 1 4.97 -20.10 -6.25
N MET A 2 4.01 -19.70 -5.46
CA MET A 2 3.32 -18.43 -5.60
C MET A 2 3.68 -17.58 -4.38
N LEU A 3 4.09 -16.34 -4.59
CA LEU A 3 4.34 -15.40 -3.51
C LEU A 3 2.98 -14.94 -2.93
N THR A 4 2.86 -14.98 -1.62
CA THR A 4 1.78 -14.31 -0.90
C THR A 4 2.44 -13.27 0.00
N ALA A 5 2.49 -12.03 -0.45
CA ALA A 5 3.08 -10.95 0.33
C ALA A 5 2.29 -10.71 1.61
N GLY A 6 3.00 -10.52 2.73
CA GLY A 6 2.37 -10.09 3.97
C GLY A 6 1.78 -8.70 3.78
N ASN A 7 0.53 -8.51 4.22
CA ASN A 7 -0.18 -7.24 4.08
C ASN A 7 -0.98 -6.92 5.34
N LEU A 8 -0.80 -5.71 5.88
CA LEU A 8 -1.64 -5.13 6.92
C LEU A 8 -2.39 -3.94 6.31
N PHE A 9 -3.72 -3.91 6.42
CA PHE A 9 -4.50 -2.85 5.79
C PHE A 9 -5.76 -2.48 6.55
N THR A 10 -6.24 -1.26 6.35
CA THR A 10 -7.57 -0.84 6.77
C THR A 10 -8.59 -1.38 5.78
N GLY A 11 -9.40 -2.34 6.21
CA GLY A 11 -10.32 -2.99 5.29
C GLY A 11 -10.83 -4.32 5.81
N GLN A 12 -11.20 -5.18 4.88
CA GLN A 12 -11.75 -6.50 5.16
C GLN A 12 -11.21 -7.52 4.16
N PHE A 13 -10.72 -8.66 4.65
CA PHE A 13 -10.48 -9.81 3.79
C PHE A 13 -11.81 -10.37 3.30
N ALA A 14 -11.97 -10.48 1.97
CA ALA A 14 -13.23 -10.87 1.34
C ALA A 14 -13.26 -12.35 0.90
N GLY A 15 -12.10 -13.02 0.87
CA GLY A 15 -12.02 -14.45 0.57
C GLY A 15 -10.86 -14.83 -0.32
N LEU A 16 -10.73 -16.14 -0.57
CA LEU A 16 -9.76 -16.70 -1.50
C LEU A 16 -10.36 -16.87 -2.91
N VAL A 17 -9.52 -16.82 -3.92
CA VAL A 17 -9.85 -17.18 -5.30
C VAL A 17 -9.18 -18.51 -5.62
N GLY A 18 -9.78 -19.59 -5.15
CA GLY A 18 -9.18 -20.93 -5.21
C GLY A 18 -7.79 -20.94 -4.56
N THR A 19 -6.80 -21.47 -5.30
CA THR A 19 -5.37 -21.44 -4.93
C THR A 19 -4.60 -20.33 -5.64
N SER A 20 -5.28 -19.44 -6.37
CA SER A 20 -4.65 -18.50 -7.31
C SER A 20 -4.55 -17.07 -6.77
N GLY A 21 -5.24 -16.74 -5.68
CA GLY A 21 -5.20 -15.38 -5.15
C GLY A 21 -6.20 -15.13 -4.04
N GLY A 22 -6.37 -13.84 -3.71
CA GLY A 22 -7.28 -13.38 -2.68
C GLY A 22 -8.12 -12.17 -3.13
N LYS A 23 -9.18 -11.94 -2.39
CA LYS A 23 -10.03 -10.77 -2.50
C LYS A 23 -9.97 -9.97 -1.21
N VAL A 24 -9.80 -8.68 -1.33
CA VAL A 24 -9.82 -7.74 -0.21
C VAL A 24 -10.73 -6.56 -0.53
N ASN A 25 -11.33 -5.98 0.48
CA ASN A 25 -12.05 -4.73 0.37
C ASN A 25 -11.30 -3.70 1.21
N PHE A 26 -10.69 -2.71 0.58
CA PHE A 26 -9.98 -1.62 1.25
C PHE A 26 -10.93 -0.53 1.70
N GLY A 27 -10.50 0.16 2.76
CA GLY A 27 -11.14 1.33 3.31
C GLY A 27 -11.83 1.07 4.64
N ARG A 28 -11.93 2.15 5.42
CA ARG A 28 -12.75 2.25 6.64
C ARG A 28 -13.42 3.61 6.65
N PRO A 29 -14.64 3.75 7.23
CA PRO A 29 -15.33 5.03 7.35
C PRO A 29 -14.44 6.06 8.05
N TRP A 30 -14.30 7.23 7.44
CA TRP A 30 -13.42 8.28 7.92
C TRP A 30 -13.81 9.64 7.34
N THR A 31 -13.90 10.68 8.17
CA THR A 31 -14.36 12.01 7.75
C THR A 31 -13.37 13.14 8.03
N SER A 32 -12.31 12.85 8.81
CA SER A 32 -11.30 13.87 9.13
C SER A 32 -10.26 14.00 8.02
N ARG A 33 -9.51 15.09 8.06
CA ARG A 33 -8.50 15.47 7.04
C ARG A 33 -7.11 15.53 7.69
N PRO A 34 -6.43 14.40 7.91
CA PRO A 34 -5.06 14.39 8.42
C PRO A 34 -4.10 14.97 7.41
N THR A 35 -3.01 15.57 7.85
CA THR A 35 -1.94 16.10 7.01
C THR A 35 -0.89 15.06 6.69
N ALA A 36 -0.68 14.08 7.57
CA ALA A 36 0.29 13.01 7.37
C ALA A 36 -0.06 11.74 8.16
N LEU A 37 0.57 10.63 7.78
CA LEU A 37 0.71 9.42 8.59
C LEU A 37 2.15 9.35 9.13
N LYS A 38 2.30 9.33 10.45
CA LYS A 38 3.55 9.00 11.13
C LYS A 38 3.54 7.51 11.47
N ILE A 39 4.62 6.81 11.19
CA ILE A 39 4.72 5.37 11.44
C ILE A 39 6.17 4.96 11.67
N TRP A 40 6.40 4.11 12.65
CA TRP A 40 7.67 3.45 12.84
C TRP A 40 7.70 2.15 12.06
N ALA A 41 8.74 1.95 11.26
CA ALA A 41 8.91 0.69 10.56
C ALA A 41 10.39 0.30 10.42
N LYS A 42 10.62 -1.01 10.27
CA LYS A 42 11.90 -1.56 9.80
C LYS A 42 11.63 -2.64 8.77
N TYR A 43 12.56 -2.82 7.86
CA TYR A 43 12.41 -3.72 6.73
C TYR A 43 13.65 -4.56 6.50
N SER A 44 13.46 -5.85 6.26
CA SER A 44 14.49 -6.79 5.83
C SER A 44 14.04 -7.48 4.55
N THR A 45 14.90 -7.49 3.55
CA THR A 45 14.57 -8.02 2.23
C THR A 45 15.77 -8.70 1.58
N GLY A 46 15.56 -9.31 0.42
CA GLY A 46 16.56 -9.92 -0.45
C GLY A 46 16.23 -9.67 -1.92
N GLN A 47 17.04 -10.25 -2.81
CA GLN A 47 16.77 -10.21 -4.25
C GLN A 47 15.46 -10.95 -4.57
N ILE A 48 14.71 -10.42 -5.52
CA ILE A 48 13.47 -11.01 -6.02
C ILE A 48 13.76 -12.44 -6.48
N ASN A 49 13.14 -13.41 -5.84
CA ASN A 49 13.29 -14.82 -6.17
C ASN A 49 12.02 -15.41 -6.82
N ILE A 50 10.88 -14.74 -6.67
CA ILE A 50 9.63 -15.08 -7.34
C ILE A 50 9.25 -13.92 -8.27
N LEU A 51 9.26 -14.17 -9.58
CA LEU A 51 8.91 -13.20 -10.62
C LEU A 51 7.84 -13.84 -11.50
N LYS A 52 6.59 -13.34 -11.38
CA LYS A 52 5.42 -13.85 -12.13
C LYS A 52 4.97 -12.91 -13.24
N ASN A 53 5.40 -11.66 -13.20
CA ASN A 53 5.06 -10.66 -14.21
C ASN A 53 6.34 -9.90 -14.63
N ASP A 54 6.76 -10.08 -15.87
CA ASP A 54 7.99 -9.50 -16.42
C ASP A 54 7.82 -8.03 -16.85
N ASN A 55 6.57 -7.52 -16.83
CA ASN A 55 6.27 -6.16 -17.27
C ASN A 55 6.28 -5.11 -16.12
N LEU A 56 6.77 -5.49 -14.95
CA LEU A 56 6.80 -4.61 -13.77
C LEU A 56 8.04 -3.71 -13.70
N GLY A 57 8.98 -3.84 -14.68
CA GLY A 57 10.23 -3.07 -14.69
C GLY A 57 11.22 -3.51 -13.61
N VAL A 58 11.08 -4.73 -13.09
CA VAL A 58 12.00 -5.36 -12.13
C VAL A 58 12.44 -6.74 -12.62
N THR A 59 13.61 -7.17 -12.15
CA THR A 59 14.24 -8.44 -12.47
C THR A 59 14.61 -9.20 -11.19
N LYS A 60 15.07 -10.43 -11.31
CA LYS A 60 15.58 -11.20 -10.17
C LYS A 60 16.89 -10.66 -9.59
N ASN A 61 17.55 -9.73 -10.29
CA ASN A 61 18.75 -9.07 -9.77
C ASN A 61 18.41 -7.88 -8.85
N ASP A 62 17.16 -7.40 -8.90
CA ASP A 62 16.71 -6.30 -8.06
C ASP A 62 16.34 -6.79 -6.66
N TYR A 63 16.57 -5.97 -5.66
CA TYR A 63 16.04 -6.20 -4.33
C TYR A 63 14.55 -5.90 -4.31
N ASP A 64 13.78 -6.72 -3.58
CA ASP A 64 12.38 -6.43 -3.29
C ASP A 64 12.28 -5.22 -2.35
N ARG A 65 11.13 -4.58 -2.33
CA ARG A 65 10.87 -3.35 -1.58
C ARG A 65 9.48 -3.36 -0.98
N ALA A 66 9.36 -2.90 0.26
CA ALA A 66 8.08 -2.73 0.92
C ALA A 66 7.39 -1.47 0.43
N GLN A 67 6.07 -1.43 0.57
CA GLN A 67 5.28 -0.23 0.28
C GLN A 67 4.24 0.01 1.36
N ILE A 68 4.13 1.27 1.81
CA ILE A 68 3.04 1.76 2.65
C ILE A 68 2.28 2.82 1.87
N LYS A 69 1.00 2.54 1.58
CA LYS A 69 0.08 3.48 0.92
C LYS A 69 -0.85 4.10 1.95
N PHE A 70 -1.08 5.38 1.82
CA PHE A 70 -2.00 6.14 2.64
C PHE A 70 -2.88 7.02 1.76
N ALA A 71 -4.20 6.86 1.83
CA ALA A 71 -5.13 7.66 1.03
C ALA A 71 -6.43 7.93 1.79
N ILE A 72 -7.05 9.07 1.48
CA ILE A 72 -8.42 9.39 1.87
C ILE A 72 -9.23 9.73 0.62
N GLY A 73 -10.51 9.36 0.62
CA GLY A 73 -11.34 9.54 -0.59
C GLY A 73 -12.83 9.37 -0.34
N THR A 74 -13.58 9.46 -1.43
CA THR A 74 -15.06 9.32 -1.49
C THR A 74 -15.48 8.13 -2.33
N TRP A 75 -14.80 7.00 -2.16
CA TRP A 75 -15.09 5.79 -2.94
C TRP A 75 -16.51 5.26 -2.65
N ASP A 76 -17.32 5.15 -3.71
CA ASP A 76 -18.65 4.56 -3.64
C ASP A 76 -18.55 3.04 -3.85
N TYR A 77 -18.96 2.24 -2.86
CA TYR A 77 -18.93 0.79 -2.94
C TYR A 77 -19.68 0.20 -4.12
N LYS A 78 -20.71 0.90 -4.63
CA LYS A 78 -21.46 0.46 -5.83
C LYS A 78 -20.59 0.55 -7.09
N LYS A 79 -19.69 1.52 -7.15
CA LYS A 79 -18.74 1.71 -8.26
C LYS A 79 -17.51 0.80 -8.11
N TYR A 80 -16.99 0.68 -6.90
CA TYR A 80 -15.74 -0.02 -6.63
C TYR A 80 -15.93 -1.47 -6.15
N GLY A 81 -17.17 -1.98 -6.06
CA GLY A 81 -17.50 -3.39 -5.85
C GLY A 81 -17.33 -3.93 -4.43
N GLY A 82 -16.98 -3.10 -3.48
CA GLY A 82 -16.79 -3.48 -2.08
C GLY A 82 -18.07 -3.43 -1.24
N SER A 83 -17.93 -3.06 0.03
CA SER A 83 -19.02 -2.83 0.98
C SER A 83 -19.10 -1.35 1.39
N LYS A 84 -20.15 -0.95 2.12
CA LYS A 84 -20.26 0.42 2.64
C LYS A 84 -19.08 0.81 3.52
N ASP A 85 -18.56 -0.12 4.33
CA ASP A 85 -17.47 0.15 5.26
C ASP A 85 -16.09 -0.03 4.63
N SER A 86 -16.00 -0.77 3.52
CA SER A 86 -14.76 -1.06 2.81
C SER A 86 -15.04 -1.07 1.30
N PRO A 87 -15.10 0.12 0.68
CA PRO A 87 -15.71 0.29 -0.64
C PRO A 87 -14.87 -0.22 -1.81
N VAL A 88 -13.55 -0.30 -1.67
CA VAL A 88 -12.64 -0.59 -2.79
C VAL A 88 -12.31 -2.07 -2.83
N HIS A 89 -13.01 -2.82 -3.70
CA HIS A 89 -12.76 -4.24 -3.93
C HIS A 89 -11.54 -4.46 -4.82
N VAL A 90 -10.64 -5.33 -4.38
CA VAL A 90 -9.49 -5.79 -5.15
C VAL A 90 -9.48 -7.30 -5.19
N ASN A 91 -9.38 -7.85 -6.40
CA ASN A 91 -9.17 -9.27 -6.66
C ASN A 91 -7.77 -9.44 -7.27
N THR A 92 -6.84 -10.10 -6.57
CA THR A 92 -5.45 -10.24 -7.04
C THR A 92 -5.29 -11.08 -8.30
N THR A 93 -6.36 -11.77 -8.75
CA THR A 93 -6.38 -12.50 -10.03
C THR A 93 -6.98 -11.68 -11.17
N ASP A 94 -7.43 -10.45 -10.89
CA ASP A 94 -8.05 -9.56 -11.88
C ASP A 94 -7.52 -8.13 -11.70
N ALA A 95 -6.50 -7.78 -12.47
CA ALA A 95 -5.86 -6.47 -12.42
C ALA A 95 -6.80 -5.30 -12.77
N SER A 96 -7.93 -5.55 -13.43
CA SER A 96 -8.93 -4.51 -13.71
C SER A 96 -9.62 -3.98 -12.45
N THR A 97 -9.52 -4.70 -11.34
CA THR A 97 -10.03 -4.29 -10.03
C THR A 97 -9.05 -3.44 -9.23
N PHE A 98 -7.81 -3.30 -9.70
CA PHE A 98 -6.77 -2.55 -8.98
C PHE A 98 -7.04 -1.04 -9.09
N VAL A 99 -6.98 -0.36 -7.96
CA VAL A 99 -7.17 1.10 -7.89
C VAL A 99 -5.83 1.77 -7.67
N ASP A 100 -5.47 2.64 -8.60
CA ASP A 100 -4.34 3.53 -8.43
C ASP A 100 -4.81 4.80 -7.67
N PHE A 101 -4.49 4.87 -6.39
CA PHE A 101 -4.86 6.00 -5.54
C PHE A 101 -4.22 7.33 -5.96
N TYR A 102 -3.17 7.32 -6.80
CA TYR A 102 -2.58 8.55 -7.35
C TYR A 102 -3.43 9.18 -8.45
N THR A 103 -4.13 8.38 -9.24
CA THR A 103 -4.87 8.86 -10.42
C THR A 103 -6.37 8.74 -10.27
N ASP A 104 -6.86 7.94 -9.31
CA ASP A 104 -8.29 7.73 -9.12
C ASP A 104 -9.03 9.01 -8.74
N ALA A 105 -10.12 9.30 -9.44
CA ALA A 105 -10.89 10.55 -9.30
C ALA A 105 -11.59 10.70 -7.93
N SER A 106 -11.85 9.58 -7.23
CA SER A 106 -12.49 9.59 -5.90
C SER A 106 -11.47 9.77 -4.77
N THR A 107 -10.17 9.76 -5.07
CA THR A 107 -9.13 10.05 -4.08
C THR A 107 -9.03 11.55 -3.86
N ILE A 108 -9.16 11.97 -2.60
CA ILE A 108 -9.03 13.37 -2.17
C ILE A 108 -7.57 13.73 -1.92
N ALA A 109 -6.86 12.84 -1.22
CA ALA A 109 -5.44 12.99 -0.94
C ALA A 109 -4.80 11.60 -0.81
N ASN A 110 -3.53 11.54 -1.15
CA ASN A 110 -2.75 10.32 -1.03
C ASN A 110 -1.28 10.62 -0.71
N GLY A 111 -0.62 9.65 -0.14
CA GLY A 111 0.82 9.60 0.07
C GLY A 111 1.28 8.15 0.08
N ASP A 112 2.56 7.92 -0.21
CA ASP A 112 3.17 6.61 -0.06
C ASP A 112 4.61 6.65 0.41
N LEU A 113 5.05 5.52 0.91
CA LEU A 113 6.43 5.25 1.30
C LEU A 113 6.86 3.94 0.65
N ILE A 114 7.97 3.98 -0.07
CA ILE A 114 8.66 2.78 -0.55
C ILE A 114 9.93 2.59 0.28
N ILE A 115 10.10 1.40 0.87
CA ILE A 115 11.27 1.06 1.69
C ILE A 115 12.10 0.04 0.92
N TYR A 116 13.33 0.43 0.59
CA TYR A 116 14.35 -0.39 -0.08
C TYR A 116 15.25 -1.06 0.97
N ASN A 117 16.16 -1.91 0.54
CA ASN A 117 17.20 -2.50 1.39
C ASN A 117 18.23 -1.47 1.91
N ASP A 118 18.38 -0.33 1.24
CA ASP A 118 19.43 0.69 1.46
C ASP A 118 18.89 2.12 1.58
N GLY A 119 17.58 2.26 1.85
CA GLY A 119 16.95 3.57 1.96
C GLY A 119 15.45 3.55 1.75
N TYR A 120 14.88 4.71 1.55
CA TYR A 120 13.44 4.87 1.34
C TYR A 120 13.11 6.06 0.44
N MET A 121 11.88 6.10 -0.05
CA MET A 121 11.34 7.17 -0.88
C MET A 121 9.91 7.49 -0.44
N ILE A 122 9.59 8.76 -0.26
CA ILE A 122 8.26 9.24 0.11
C ILE A 122 7.70 10.03 -1.08
N ASN A 123 6.45 9.75 -1.45
CA ASN A 123 5.68 10.47 -2.48
C ASN A 123 6.44 10.68 -3.80
N ASN A 124 7.09 9.63 -4.30
CA ASN A 124 7.92 9.68 -5.51
C ASN A 124 9.03 10.77 -5.48
N GLY A 125 9.43 11.19 -4.28
CA GLY A 125 10.54 12.13 -4.09
C GLY A 125 11.91 11.50 -4.29
N ALA A 126 12.96 12.18 -3.86
CA ALA A 126 14.32 11.64 -3.89
C ALA A 126 14.47 10.46 -2.91
N LYS A 127 15.21 9.44 -3.32
CA LYS A 127 15.57 8.33 -2.40
C LYS A 127 16.53 8.84 -1.33
N VAL A 128 16.18 8.58 -0.08
CA VAL A 128 17.00 8.84 1.10
C VAL A 128 17.75 7.56 1.46
N THR A 129 19.08 7.61 1.56
CA THR A 129 19.89 6.49 2.01
C THR A 129 19.73 6.29 3.52
N ALA A 130 19.45 5.07 3.96
CA ALA A 130 19.25 4.74 5.38
C ALA A 130 19.43 3.24 5.63
N THR A 131 19.72 2.87 6.88
CA THR A 131 19.76 1.46 7.33
C THR A 131 18.35 1.00 7.69
N THR A 132 17.60 0.55 6.71
CA THR A 132 16.18 0.21 6.85
C THR A 132 15.90 -1.07 7.66
N SER A 133 16.92 -1.87 7.95
CA SER A 133 16.85 -2.98 8.92
C SER A 133 16.74 -2.53 10.38
N GLU A 134 16.96 -1.26 10.67
CA GLU A 134 16.72 -0.63 11.96
C GLU A 134 15.37 0.09 11.97
N TRP A 135 14.86 0.40 13.18
CA TRP A 135 13.63 1.17 13.32
C TRP A 135 13.83 2.62 12.88
N ILE A 136 13.00 3.07 11.95
CA ILE A 136 12.97 4.46 11.46
C ILE A 136 11.55 5.00 11.64
N GLU A 137 11.45 6.24 12.13
CA GLU A 137 10.19 7.01 12.08
C GLU A 137 10.03 7.61 10.69
N TYR A 138 8.93 7.27 10.04
CA TYR A 138 8.54 7.84 8.75
C TYR A 138 7.35 8.77 8.93
N ILE A 139 7.41 9.93 8.30
CA ILE A 139 6.28 10.85 8.17
C ILE A 139 5.90 10.87 6.69
N ILE A 140 4.72 10.39 6.37
CA ILE A 140 4.19 10.29 5.01
C ILE A 140 3.13 11.39 4.85
N PRO A 141 3.47 12.55 4.24
CA PRO A 141 2.52 13.63 4.03
C PRO A 141 1.46 13.20 3.01
N LEU A 142 0.26 13.73 3.17
CA LEU A 142 -0.81 13.60 2.19
C LEU A 142 -0.76 14.75 1.17
N ASP A 143 -0.65 14.41 -0.10
CA ASP A 143 -0.78 15.35 -1.20
C ASP A 143 -2.26 15.53 -1.54
N TYR A 144 -2.83 16.66 -1.13
CA TYR A 144 -4.23 17.00 -1.30
C TYR A 144 -4.52 17.50 -2.71
N ARG A 145 -5.41 16.81 -3.43
CA ARG A 145 -5.91 17.21 -4.75
C ARG A 145 -7.26 17.92 -4.69
N GLN A 146 -8.02 17.70 -3.60
CA GLN A 146 -9.32 18.30 -3.36
C GLN A 146 -9.34 18.96 -1.98
N LEU A 147 -9.39 20.28 -1.93
CA LEU A 147 -9.25 21.04 -0.68
C LEU A 147 -10.57 21.21 0.08
N THR A 148 -11.72 21.13 -0.60
CA THR A 148 -13.05 21.42 -0.02
C THR A 148 -13.90 20.17 0.21
N THR A 149 -13.59 19.04 -0.44
CA THR A 149 -14.33 17.80 -0.29
C THR A 149 -13.91 17.06 0.98
N TYR A 150 -14.88 16.67 1.80
CA TYR A 150 -14.63 15.83 2.96
C TYR A 150 -14.56 14.36 2.55
N PRO A 151 -13.61 13.59 3.09
CA PRO A 151 -13.52 12.17 2.82
C PRO A 151 -14.68 11.40 3.46
N THR A 152 -14.97 10.23 2.93
CA THR A 152 -15.87 9.24 3.53
C THR A 152 -15.11 8.02 4.03
N HIS A 153 -13.92 7.80 3.51
CA HIS A 153 -13.11 6.62 3.84
C HIS A 153 -11.61 6.95 3.88
N ILE A 154 -10.89 6.13 4.66
CA ILE A 154 -9.44 6.10 4.76
C ILE A 154 -8.93 4.72 4.30
N VAL A 155 -7.82 4.71 3.57
CA VAL A 155 -7.06 3.51 3.21
C VAL A 155 -5.64 3.65 3.71
N ILE A 156 -5.19 2.71 4.53
CA ILE A 156 -3.79 2.50 4.88
C ILE A 156 -3.49 1.07 4.49
N SER A 157 -2.45 0.83 3.72
CA SER A 157 -2.00 -0.49 3.32
C SER A 157 -0.49 -0.59 3.43
N CYS A 158 -0.01 -1.60 4.15
CA CYS A 158 1.40 -1.86 4.40
C CYS A 158 1.73 -3.25 3.84
N ALA A 159 2.49 -3.32 2.76
CA ALA A 159 2.84 -4.56 2.08
C ALA A 159 4.35 -4.84 2.19
N THR A 160 4.73 -6.08 2.45
CA THR A 160 6.13 -6.53 2.49
C THR A 160 6.79 -6.51 1.12
N SER A 161 5.99 -6.55 0.04
CA SER A 161 6.45 -6.50 -1.34
C SER A 161 5.55 -5.56 -2.15
N GLN A 162 6.16 -4.57 -2.82
CA GLN A 162 5.45 -3.60 -3.65
C GLN A 162 4.68 -4.27 -4.79
N PHE A 163 5.21 -5.34 -5.32
CA PHE A 163 4.60 -6.09 -6.43
C PHE A 163 3.92 -7.39 -5.97
N GLY A 164 3.60 -7.48 -4.68
CA GLY A 164 2.94 -8.64 -4.09
C GLY A 164 1.59 -8.97 -4.71
N ASP A 165 0.85 -7.96 -5.14
CA ASP A 165 -0.44 -8.11 -5.84
C ASP A 165 -0.28 -8.79 -7.22
N TYR A 166 0.93 -8.75 -7.78
CA TYR A 166 1.33 -9.43 -9.02
C TYR A 166 2.13 -10.71 -8.74
N PHE A 167 2.12 -11.21 -7.50
CA PHE A 167 2.85 -12.42 -7.06
C PHE A 167 4.36 -12.35 -7.36
N THR A 168 4.93 -11.15 -7.31
CA THR A 168 6.35 -10.86 -7.59
C THR A 168 7.00 -10.25 -6.37
N GLY A 169 8.17 -10.78 -5.96
CA GLY A 169 8.93 -10.28 -4.82
C GLY A 169 9.90 -11.30 -4.25
N TYR A 170 10.34 -11.06 -3.02
CA TYR A 170 11.20 -11.94 -2.22
C TYR A 170 10.40 -12.64 -1.12
N ASP A 171 10.40 -13.97 -1.09
CA ASP A 171 9.59 -14.77 -0.17
C ASP A 171 10.07 -14.74 1.30
N GLY A 172 11.28 -14.21 1.55
CA GLY A 172 11.83 -13.97 2.89
C GLY A 172 11.65 -12.55 3.42
N GLY A 173 10.96 -11.67 2.68
CA GLY A 173 10.76 -10.27 3.04
C GLY A 173 9.98 -10.10 4.36
N ARG A 174 10.41 -9.17 5.21
CA ARG A 174 9.77 -8.86 6.50
C ARG A 174 9.67 -7.36 6.71
N LEU A 175 8.46 -6.90 6.97
CA LEU A 175 8.15 -5.54 7.36
C LEU A 175 7.58 -5.56 8.79
N TRP A 176 8.23 -4.85 9.70
CA TRP A 176 7.73 -4.63 11.06
C TRP A 176 7.21 -3.20 11.15
N ILE A 177 6.11 -3.02 11.81
CA ILE A 177 5.38 -1.76 11.93
C ILE A 177 5.04 -1.54 13.39
N ASP A 178 5.18 -0.30 13.86
CA ASP A 178 4.79 0.14 15.18
C ASP A 178 4.31 1.60 15.16
N ALA A 179 3.56 2.00 16.19
CA ALA A 179 3.18 3.37 16.53
C ALA A 179 2.65 4.20 15.34
N ALA A 180 1.65 3.66 14.59
CA ALA A 180 0.98 4.41 13.54
C ALA A 180 0.09 5.51 14.13
N GLU A 181 0.30 6.76 13.70
CA GLU A 181 -0.42 7.95 14.17
C GLU A 181 -0.80 8.86 12.99
N LEU A 182 -2.04 9.38 12.99
CA LEU A 182 -2.47 10.40 12.04
C LEU A 182 -2.15 11.79 12.59
N ILE A 183 -1.46 12.59 11.79
CA ILE A 183 -1.07 13.97 12.15
C ILE A 183 -2.11 14.93 11.61
N TYR A 184 -2.46 15.92 12.42
CA TYR A 184 -3.35 17.04 12.10
C TYR A 184 -2.65 18.33 12.46
N GLU A 185 -2.73 19.32 11.60
CA GLU A 185 -2.29 20.69 11.85
C GLU A 185 -3.48 21.65 11.85
#